data_30cd033125c8ffec0b13e362662b3c9e
#
_entry.id   30cd033125c8ffec0b13e362662b3c9e
#
_cell.length_a   1.000
_cell.length_b   1.000
_cell.length_c   1.000
_cell.angle_alpha   90.00
_cell.angle_beta   90.00
_cell.angle_gamma   90.00
#
_symmetry.space_group_name_H-M   'P 1'
#
loop_
_entity.id
_entity.type
_entity.pdbx_description
1 polymer ?
#
loop_
_entity_poly.entity_id
_entity_poly.type
_entity_poly.pdbx_seq_one_letter_code
_entity_poly.pdbx_strand_id
1 'polypeptide(L)'
;MFTEDLVFTYQFGKYTPVGGKVTVPAKDKTLTELLNDAFAEDQNPTVTQPSVTLTAAKIKAYEVGTKVSPDYSAVLNPGSYEFEPKATGIVASAWKVTNTDGGEKTTASGTFDEIQVGDDTAYSITAEATYADGAMPQTALGKNYAAGQIKAGTKSATKSKISGYRNSFYGTLTAKDGEVNSALVRGLSGKSGRALAVGNSFSITIPVGAIRVVFAYPATLRDVNSVQDVNGMNAEIKSAFTKYTVDVEGANDYTAKSYKVYVMDMANANDASNTYKVTI
;
A
#
# COMPACT_ATOMS: atom_id res chain seq x y z
N MET A 1 -14.24 56.96 -6.59
CA MET A 1 -13.81 56.55 -7.92
C MET A 1 -13.29 57.77 -8.65
N PHE A 2 -12.24 57.62 -9.45
CA PHE A 2 -11.73 58.67 -10.30
C PHE A 2 -12.61 58.84 -11.53
N THR A 3 -12.79 60.06 -12.01
CA THR A 3 -13.62 60.39 -13.20
C THR A 3 -12.79 60.38 -14.49
N GLU A 4 -11.48 60.50 -14.37
CA GLU A 4 -10.53 60.53 -15.52
C GLU A 4 -9.25 59.79 -15.15
N ASP A 5 -8.45 59.49 -16.16
CA ASP A 5 -7.09 58.95 -15.99
C ASP A 5 -6.15 59.99 -15.39
N LEU A 6 -5.19 59.53 -14.57
CA LEU A 6 -4.24 60.45 -13.92
C LEU A 6 -2.98 60.57 -14.80
N VAL A 7 -2.46 61.79 -14.91
CA VAL A 7 -1.23 62.10 -15.66
C VAL A 7 -0.17 62.65 -14.71
N PHE A 8 0.99 61.98 -14.69
CA PHE A 8 2.13 62.35 -13.85
C PHE A 8 3.35 62.67 -14.77
N THR A 9 4.30 63.44 -14.20
CA THR A 9 5.60 63.73 -14.85
C THR A 9 6.67 62.68 -14.53
N TYR A 10 6.47 61.87 -13.52
CA TYR A 10 7.40 60.86 -13.06
C TYR A 10 6.74 59.47 -13.09
N GLN A 11 7.59 58.45 -13.07
CA GLN A 11 7.10 57.05 -12.99
C GLN A 11 6.16 56.85 -11.77
N PHE A 12 5.07 56.16 -11.99
CA PHE A 12 4.13 55.81 -10.95
C PHE A 12 3.94 54.27 -10.92
N GLY A 13 4.59 53.64 -9.95
CA GLY A 13 4.60 52.17 -9.87
C GLY A 13 5.14 51.54 -11.17
N LYS A 14 4.36 50.62 -11.75
CA LYS A 14 4.72 49.96 -13.02
C LYS A 14 4.56 50.85 -14.27
N TYR A 15 3.91 51.98 -14.15
CA TYR A 15 3.66 52.89 -15.26
C TYR A 15 4.87 53.77 -15.51
N THR A 16 5.46 53.67 -16.70
CA THR A 16 6.67 54.38 -17.11
C THR A 16 6.37 55.59 -18.01
N PRO A 17 7.18 56.65 -17.97
CA PRO A 17 7.00 57.82 -18.84
C PRO A 17 7.13 57.49 -20.33
N VAL A 18 6.17 57.98 -21.11
CA VAL A 18 6.23 58.00 -22.58
C VAL A 18 6.06 59.45 -23.02
N GLY A 19 7.05 60.01 -23.73
CA GLY A 19 7.04 61.41 -24.12
C GLY A 19 7.06 62.40 -22.95
N GLY A 20 7.71 62.00 -21.82
CA GLY A 20 7.82 62.83 -20.62
C GLY A 20 6.59 62.88 -19.73
N LYS A 21 5.59 62.07 -20.00
CA LYS A 21 4.37 61.94 -19.20
C LYS A 21 4.03 60.49 -18.92
N VAL A 22 3.45 60.20 -17.75
CA VAL A 22 2.93 58.89 -17.35
C VAL A 22 1.41 58.98 -17.25
N THR A 23 0.69 58.29 -18.11
CA THR A 23 -0.77 58.14 -17.99
C THR A 23 -1.07 56.89 -17.21
N VAL A 24 -1.79 57.03 -16.10
CA VAL A 24 -2.22 55.95 -15.24
C VAL A 24 -3.70 55.76 -15.43
N PRO A 25 -4.16 54.56 -15.86
CA PRO A 25 -5.59 54.27 -16.06
C PRO A 25 -6.32 54.26 -14.71
N ALA A 26 -6.83 55.42 -14.30
CA ALA A 26 -7.49 55.63 -13.02
C ALA A 26 -9.01 55.75 -13.14
N LYS A 27 -9.52 56.08 -14.34
CA LYS A 27 -10.97 56.26 -14.57
C LYS A 27 -11.74 55.04 -14.06
N ASP A 28 -12.81 55.32 -13.33
CA ASP A 28 -13.73 54.34 -12.72
C ASP A 28 -13.14 53.44 -11.64
N LYS A 29 -11.87 53.69 -11.23
CA LYS A 29 -11.21 52.98 -10.12
C LYS A 29 -11.33 53.73 -8.79
N THR A 30 -11.30 53.01 -7.71
CA THR A 30 -11.05 53.53 -6.38
C THR A 30 -9.53 53.78 -6.19
N LEU A 31 -9.16 54.58 -5.18
CA LEU A 31 -7.75 54.79 -4.81
C LEU A 31 -7.03 53.47 -4.48
N THR A 32 -7.73 52.58 -3.74
CA THR A 32 -7.17 51.28 -3.36
C THR A 32 -6.90 50.40 -4.57
N GLU A 33 -7.83 50.31 -5.51
CA GLU A 33 -7.67 49.55 -6.75
C GLU A 33 -6.53 50.14 -7.60
N LEU A 34 -6.40 51.49 -7.67
CA LEU A 34 -5.32 52.15 -8.39
C LEU A 34 -3.93 51.84 -7.81
N LEU A 35 -3.82 51.95 -6.44
CA LEU A 35 -2.55 51.67 -5.77
C LEU A 35 -2.17 50.19 -5.89
N ASN A 36 -3.11 49.29 -5.71
CA ASN A 36 -2.88 47.87 -5.91
C ASN A 36 -2.41 47.57 -7.33
N ASP A 37 -3.03 48.14 -8.36
CA ASP A 37 -2.64 47.95 -9.75
C ASP A 37 -1.28 48.56 -10.03
N ALA A 38 -0.98 49.76 -9.53
CA ALA A 38 0.30 50.47 -9.81
C ALA A 38 1.50 49.83 -9.12
N PHE A 39 1.35 49.32 -7.93
CA PHE A 39 2.44 48.83 -7.09
C PHE A 39 2.41 47.33 -6.81
N ALA A 40 1.44 46.60 -7.37
CA ALA A 40 1.44 45.15 -7.26
C ALA A 40 2.70 44.55 -7.90
N GLU A 41 3.47 43.83 -7.13
CA GLU A 41 4.55 42.99 -7.65
C GLU A 41 3.98 41.82 -8.42
N ASP A 42 4.53 41.57 -9.60
CA ASP A 42 4.12 40.41 -10.40
C ASP A 42 4.73 39.15 -9.80
N GLN A 43 3.87 38.24 -9.31
CA GLN A 43 4.30 37.03 -8.67
C GLN A 43 4.16 35.84 -9.64
N ASN A 44 5.20 34.99 -9.68
CA ASN A 44 5.14 33.75 -10.42
C ASN A 44 4.24 32.75 -9.70
N PRO A 45 3.46 31.94 -10.44
CA PRO A 45 2.59 30.94 -9.82
C PRO A 45 3.38 29.80 -9.20
N THR A 46 2.92 29.32 -8.06
CA THR A 46 3.27 27.99 -7.56
C THR A 46 2.70 26.91 -8.48
N VAL A 47 3.53 25.91 -8.83
CA VAL A 47 3.17 24.83 -9.75
C VAL A 47 3.13 23.49 -9.00
N THR A 48 1.97 22.88 -8.91
CA THR A 48 1.84 21.47 -8.43
C THR A 48 2.00 20.54 -9.63
N GLN A 49 3.01 19.69 -9.57
CA GLN A 49 3.34 18.76 -10.65
C GLN A 49 2.32 17.61 -10.76
N PRO A 50 2.13 17.03 -11.96
CA PRO A 50 1.33 15.83 -12.15
C PRO A 50 1.89 14.65 -11.35
N SER A 51 0.99 13.75 -10.94
CA SER A 51 1.35 12.51 -10.24
C SER A 51 0.42 11.37 -10.65
N VAL A 52 0.89 10.12 -10.50
CA VAL A 52 0.06 8.94 -10.70
C VAL A 52 -0.30 8.34 -9.35
N THR A 53 -1.57 8.03 -9.15
CA THR A 53 -2.05 7.20 -8.05
C THR A 53 -2.38 5.82 -8.58
N LEU A 54 -1.81 4.77 -7.97
CA LEU A 54 -2.06 3.38 -8.33
C LEU A 54 -2.73 2.66 -7.15
N THR A 55 -3.90 2.09 -7.40
CA THR A 55 -4.61 1.20 -6.47
C THR A 55 -4.53 -0.23 -6.98
N ALA A 56 -4.17 -1.18 -6.13
CA ALA A 56 -4.07 -2.60 -6.44
C ALA A 56 -4.36 -3.41 -5.16
N ALA A 57 -5.64 -3.70 -4.92
CA ALA A 57 -6.11 -4.26 -3.64
C ALA A 57 -5.57 -5.67 -3.36
N LYS A 58 -5.26 -6.42 -4.41
CA LYS A 58 -4.70 -7.77 -4.30
C LYS A 58 -3.17 -7.81 -4.14
N ILE A 59 -2.50 -6.66 -4.12
CA ILE A 59 -1.06 -6.59 -3.83
C ILE A 59 -0.85 -6.63 -2.31
N LYS A 60 -0.70 -7.83 -1.76
CA LYS A 60 -0.48 -8.12 -0.33
C LYS A 60 0.19 -9.49 -0.15
N ALA A 61 0.47 -9.86 1.10
CA ALA A 61 0.97 -11.20 1.42
C ALA A 61 -0.16 -12.25 1.40
N TYR A 62 0.16 -13.47 0.92
CA TYR A 62 -0.74 -14.62 0.85
C TYR A 62 -0.05 -15.88 1.36
N GLU A 63 -0.84 -16.85 1.81
CA GLU A 63 -0.32 -18.20 2.01
C GLU A 63 0.23 -18.75 0.69
N VAL A 64 1.41 -19.38 0.72
CA VAL A 64 1.99 -20.04 -0.47
C VAL A 64 1.02 -21.05 -1.07
N GLY A 65 0.97 -21.10 -2.39
CA GLY A 65 0.01 -21.89 -3.15
C GLY A 65 -1.31 -21.18 -3.47
N THR A 66 -1.60 -20.03 -2.84
CA THR A 66 -2.80 -19.25 -3.18
C THR A 66 -2.70 -18.75 -4.62
N LYS A 67 -3.79 -18.90 -5.37
CA LYS A 67 -3.93 -18.37 -6.72
C LYS A 67 -4.53 -16.96 -6.68
N VAL A 68 -3.92 -16.03 -7.38
CA VAL A 68 -4.30 -14.61 -7.38
C VAL A 68 -4.24 -14.05 -8.79
N SER A 69 -5.31 -13.39 -9.24
CA SER A 69 -5.29 -12.56 -10.45
C SER A 69 -5.15 -11.11 -10.03
N PRO A 70 -3.96 -10.51 -10.11
CA PRO A 70 -3.71 -9.14 -9.62
C PRO A 70 -4.50 -8.12 -10.45
N ASP A 71 -5.28 -7.28 -9.77
CA ASP A 71 -6.03 -6.17 -10.34
C ASP A 71 -5.32 -4.84 -10.08
N TYR A 72 -5.61 -3.85 -10.92
CA TYR A 72 -5.08 -2.50 -10.76
C TYR A 72 -6.05 -1.43 -11.28
N SER A 73 -5.92 -0.25 -10.72
CA SER A 73 -6.56 0.98 -11.22
C SER A 73 -5.61 2.15 -10.98
N ALA A 74 -5.27 2.86 -12.05
CA ALA A 74 -4.37 3.99 -12.04
C ALA A 74 -5.11 5.28 -12.44
N VAL A 75 -4.74 6.39 -11.81
CA VAL A 75 -5.29 7.72 -12.10
C VAL A 75 -4.14 8.70 -12.24
N LEU A 76 -4.14 9.48 -13.31
CA LEU A 76 -3.26 10.64 -13.44
C LEU A 76 -3.91 11.83 -12.75
N ASN A 77 -3.25 12.36 -11.72
CA ASN A 77 -3.60 13.63 -11.10
C ASN A 77 -2.91 14.73 -11.91
N PRO A 78 -3.64 15.67 -12.52
CA PRO A 78 -3.07 16.58 -13.53
C PRO A 78 -2.15 17.66 -12.95
N GLY A 79 -2.11 17.82 -11.62
CA GLY A 79 -1.47 18.97 -10.99
C GLY A 79 -2.32 20.23 -11.10
N SER A 80 -1.77 21.38 -10.71
CA SER A 80 -2.47 22.67 -10.74
C SER A 80 -1.51 23.84 -10.75
N TYR A 81 -2.01 25.01 -11.15
CA TYR A 81 -1.35 26.29 -11.02
C TYR A 81 -2.06 27.15 -9.96
N GLU A 82 -1.31 27.99 -9.26
CA GLU A 82 -1.87 28.90 -8.24
C GLU A 82 -2.76 29.97 -8.88
N PHE A 83 -2.32 30.55 -10.01
CA PHE A 83 -3.09 31.54 -10.78
C PHE A 83 -3.70 30.91 -12.05
N GLU A 84 -4.38 31.71 -12.86
CA GLU A 84 -5.03 31.22 -14.09
C GLU A 84 -4.03 30.61 -15.10
N PRO A 85 -4.46 29.58 -15.80
CA PRO A 85 -5.77 28.90 -15.76
C PRO A 85 -5.84 27.80 -14.68
N LYS A 86 -5.65 28.02 -13.46
CA LYS A 86 -5.58 27.08 -12.30
C LYS A 86 -5.52 25.58 -12.65
N ALA A 87 -6.35 25.12 -13.56
CA ALA A 87 -6.33 23.78 -14.13
C ALA A 87 -5.26 23.66 -15.23
N THR A 88 -4.44 22.63 -15.15
CA THR A 88 -3.37 22.37 -16.13
C THR A 88 -3.86 21.86 -17.47
N GLY A 89 -5.10 21.32 -17.55
CA GLY A 89 -5.64 20.66 -18.73
C GLY A 89 -4.95 19.33 -19.08
N ILE A 90 -4.03 18.86 -18.24
CA ILE A 90 -3.29 17.62 -18.47
C ILE A 90 -4.21 16.41 -18.32
N VAL A 91 -4.18 15.54 -19.32
CA VAL A 91 -4.82 14.22 -19.31
C VAL A 91 -3.83 13.18 -19.79
N ALA A 92 -4.02 11.93 -19.38
CA ALA A 92 -3.19 10.85 -19.89
C ALA A 92 -3.49 10.61 -21.38
N SER A 93 -2.45 10.71 -22.20
CA SER A 93 -2.50 10.39 -23.63
C SER A 93 -2.24 8.90 -23.88
N ALA A 94 -1.50 8.25 -22.98
CA ALA A 94 -1.25 6.81 -23.01
C ALA A 94 -0.98 6.29 -21.60
N TRP A 95 -1.28 5.00 -21.40
CA TRP A 95 -0.92 4.24 -20.22
C TRP A 95 -0.02 3.09 -20.60
N LYS A 96 0.97 2.83 -19.74
CA LYS A 96 1.77 1.61 -19.75
C LYS A 96 1.78 1.05 -18.33
N VAL A 97 1.16 -0.14 -18.17
CA VAL A 97 1.11 -0.80 -16.85
C VAL A 97 1.82 -2.15 -16.97
N THR A 98 2.87 -2.32 -16.20
CA THR A 98 3.71 -3.53 -16.24
C THR A 98 3.70 -4.24 -14.90
N ASN A 99 3.96 -5.54 -14.94
CA ASN A 99 4.21 -6.34 -13.76
C ASN A 99 5.64 -6.91 -13.76
N THR A 100 6.07 -7.49 -12.66
CA THR A 100 7.41 -8.08 -12.51
C THR A 100 7.64 -9.28 -13.42
N ASP A 101 6.59 -9.97 -13.88
CA ASP A 101 6.68 -11.17 -14.73
C ASP A 101 6.69 -10.82 -16.22
N GLY A 102 6.84 -9.53 -16.57
CA GLY A 102 6.94 -9.06 -17.96
C GLY A 102 5.61 -8.83 -18.66
N GLY A 103 4.47 -8.96 -17.96
CA GLY A 103 3.16 -8.61 -18.52
C GLY A 103 3.00 -7.11 -18.69
N GLU A 104 2.34 -6.68 -19.77
CA GLU A 104 2.08 -5.30 -20.10
C GLU A 104 0.61 -5.08 -20.46
N LYS A 105 0.05 -3.95 -20.02
CA LYS A 105 -1.31 -3.48 -20.35
C LYS A 105 -1.24 -2.00 -20.70
N THR A 106 -2.14 -1.55 -21.59
CA THR A 106 -2.19 -0.16 -22.08
C THR A 106 -3.41 0.61 -21.59
N THR A 107 -4.13 0.07 -20.61
CA THR A 107 -5.33 0.68 -20.02
C THR A 107 -5.07 1.16 -18.59
N ALA A 108 -5.79 2.19 -18.16
CA ALA A 108 -5.68 2.72 -16.80
C ALA A 108 -6.12 1.72 -15.71
N SER A 109 -6.95 0.74 -16.07
CA SER A 109 -7.41 -0.29 -15.15
C SER A 109 -7.48 -1.65 -15.85
N GLY A 110 -7.35 -2.73 -15.08
CA GLY A 110 -7.41 -4.08 -15.61
C GLY A 110 -6.98 -5.12 -14.59
N THR A 111 -6.77 -6.33 -15.12
CA THR A 111 -6.33 -7.49 -14.34
C THR A 111 -5.22 -8.19 -15.11
N PHE A 112 -4.20 -8.62 -14.43
CA PHE A 112 -3.16 -9.51 -14.95
C PHE A 112 -3.58 -10.98 -14.80
N ASP A 113 -2.91 -11.85 -15.54
CA ASP A 113 -3.14 -13.29 -15.49
C ASP A 113 -2.93 -13.84 -14.08
N GLU A 114 -3.59 -14.96 -13.79
CA GLU A 114 -3.48 -15.62 -12.49
C GLU A 114 -2.04 -16.10 -12.24
N ILE A 115 -1.53 -15.78 -11.07
CA ILE A 115 -0.26 -16.30 -10.56
C ILE A 115 -0.51 -17.22 -9.38
N GLN A 116 0.31 -18.26 -9.21
CA GLN A 116 0.36 -19.02 -7.97
C GLN A 116 1.48 -18.48 -7.08
N VAL A 117 1.11 -18.06 -5.88
CA VAL A 117 2.07 -17.45 -4.94
C VAL A 117 3.01 -18.53 -4.38
N GLY A 118 4.30 -18.38 -4.63
CA GLY A 118 5.35 -19.23 -4.10
C GLY A 118 6.07 -18.64 -2.89
N ASP A 119 7.03 -19.38 -2.35
CA ASP A 119 7.86 -18.94 -1.21
C ASP A 119 8.67 -17.66 -1.55
N ASP A 120 9.14 -17.54 -2.79
CA ASP A 120 10.00 -16.45 -3.27
C ASP A 120 9.25 -15.41 -4.12
N THR A 121 7.92 -15.47 -4.16
CA THR A 121 7.13 -14.53 -4.95
C THR A 121 7.37 -13.09 -4.49
N ALA A 122 7.71 -12.23 -5.46
CA ALA A 122 7.96 -10.80 -5.24
C ALA A 122 7.29 -9.95 -6.34
N TYR A 123 5.99 -10.17 -6.55
CA TYR A 123 5.24 -9.56 -7.65
C TYR A 123 4.85 -8.12 -7.34
N SER A 124 5.09 -7.22 -8.29
CA SER A 124 4.75 -5.80 -8.21
C SER A 124 4.07 -5.34 -9.49
N ILE A 125 3.34 -4.26 -9.41
CA ILE A 125 2.73 -3.57 -10.55
C ILE A 125 3.26 -2.14 -10.58
N THR A 126 3.66 -1.66 -11.77
CA THR A 126 4.02 -0.27 -12.03
C THR A 126 3.11 0.27 -13.13
N ALA A 127 2.46 1.40 -12.85
CA ALA A 127 1.66 2.14 -13.84
C ALA A 127 2.39 3.43 -14.21
N GLU A 128 2.51 3.69 -15.51
CA GLU A 128 3.07 4.91 -16.08
C GLU A 128 2.02 5.58 -16.98
N ALA A 129 1.83 6.89 -16.78
CA ALA A 129 1.00 7.74 -17.62
C ALA A 129 1.88 8.68 -18.44
N THR A 130 1.67 8.73 -19.75
CA THR A 130 2.24 9.75 -20.63
C THR A 130 1.24 10.89 -20.82
N TYR A 131 1.70 12.14 -20.86
CA TYR A 131 0.85 13.31 -21.04
C TYR A 131 1.57 14.38 -21.89
N ALA A 132 0.78 15.23 -22.54
CA ALA A 132 1.26 16.38 -23.33
C ALA A 132 1.53 17.61 -22.45
N ASP A 133 2.04 18.69 -23.05
CA ASP A 133 2.22 19.98 -22.37
C ASP A 133 0.90 20.44 -21.71
N GLY A 134 1.03 20.92 -20.49
CA GLY A 134 -0.08 21.58 -19.79
C GLY A 134 -0.37 22.98 -20.37
N ALA A 135 -1.51 23.53 -19.96
CA ALA A 135 -1.86 24.91 -20.30
C ALA A 135 -0.76 25.90 -19.85
N MET A 136 -0.67 27.04 -20.53
CA MET A 136 0.27 28.09 -20.17
C MET A 136 -0.18 28.77 -18.87
N PRO A 137 0.60 28.69 -17.75
CA PRO A 137 0.26 29.40 -16.53
C PRO A 137 0.50 30.90 -16.69
N GLN A 138 -0.20 31.67 -15.86
CA GLN A 138 -0.05 33.11 -15.80
C GLN A 138 0.52 33.52 -14.43
N THR A 139 1.17 34.69 -14.41
CA THR A 139 1.56 35.37 -13.18
C THR A 139 0.34 35.96 -12.47
N ALA A 140 0.52 36.49 -11.27
CA ALA A 140 -0.54 37.17 -10.50
C ALA A 140 -1.18 38.35 -11.27
N LEU A 141 -0.43 38.97 -12.20
CA LEU A 141 -0.93 40.05 -13.06
C LEU A 141 -1.41 39.58 -14.44
N GLY A 142 -1.60 38.29 -14.65
CA GLY A 142 -2.17 37.71 -15.86
C GLY A 142 -1.21 37.61 -17.07
N LYS A 143 0.12 37.71 -16.84
CA LYS A 143 1.11 37.52 -17.91
C LYS A 143 1.47 36.04 -18.05
N ASN A 144 1.65 35.57 -19.26
CA ASN A 144 2.11 34.22 -19.53
C ASN A 144 3.48 33.94 -18.86
N TYR A 145 3.57 32.82 -18.15
CA TYR A 145 4.76 32.37 -17.43
C TYR A 145 5.27 31.03 -17.98
N ALA A 146 5.98 31.08 -19.10
CA ALA A 146 6.47 29.89 -19.81
C ALA A 146 7.38 28.98 -18.96
N ALA A 147 8.16 29.55 -18.04
CA ALA A 147 9.06 28.81 -17.16
C ALA A 147 8.31 27.91 -16.16
N GLY A 148 7.05 28.23 -15.85
CA GLY A 148 6.19 27.42 -14.98
C GLY A 148 5.30 26.43 -15.72
N GLN A 149 5.30 26.43 -17.06
CA GLN A 149 4.48 25.49 -17.82
C GLN A 149 4.94 24.05 -17.59
N ILE A 150 4.01 23.18 -17.19
CA ILE A 150 4.27 21.75 -17.09
C ILE A 150 4.46 21.19 -18.49
N LYS A 151 5.65 20.66 -18.76
CA LYS A 151 5.99 20.08 -20.05
C LYS A 151 5.54 18.64 -20.18
N ALA A 152 5.33 18.20 -21.42
CA ALA A 152 5.04 16.81 -21.75
C ALA A 152 6.05 15.87 -21.11
N GLY A 153 5.57 14.71 -20.67
CA GLY A 153 6.42 13.76 -19.98
C GLY A 153 5.65 12.53 -19.49
N THR A 154 6.29 11.83 -18.56
CA THR A 154 5.69 10.64 -17.92
C THR A 154 5.71 10.79 -16.41
N LYS A 155 4.75 10.14 -15.76
CA LYS A 155 4.70 9.94 -14.30
C LYS A 155 4.32 8.51 -14.01
N SER A 156 4.93 7.93 -12.98
CA SER A 156 4.69 6.54 -12.61
C SER A 156 4.40 6.37 -11.12
N ALA A 157 3.73 5.26 -10.80
CA ALA A 157 3.54 4.77 -9.44
C ALA A 157 3.68 3.26 -9.41
N THR A 158 4.25 2.74 -8.34
CA THR A 158 4.44 1.30 -8.14
C THR A 158 3.73 0.83 -6.89
N LYS A 159 3.03 -0.31 -6.97
CA LYS A 159 2.55 -1.09 -5.84
C LYS A 159 3.37 -2.36 -5.72
N SER A 160 4.04 -2.52 -4.63
CA SER A 160 4.75 -3.72 -4.22
C SER A 160 4.25 -4.17 -2.85
N LYS A 161 4.21 -5.45 -2.55
CA LYS A 161 4.44 -6.61 -3.43
C LYS A 161 3.48 -7.73 -3.01
N ILE A 162 3.12 -8.64 -3.93
CA ILE A 162 2.59 -9.94 -3.51
C ILE A 162 3.80 -10.74 -3.01
N SER A 163 3.66 -11.33 -1.83
CA SER A 163 4.66 -12.22 -1.25
C SER A 163 4.01 -13.45 -0.64
N GLY A 164 4.74 -14.58 -0.66
CA GLY A 164 4.32 -15.80 -0.01
C GLY A 164 4.69 -15.84 1.47
N TYR A 165 3.84 -16.44 2.27
CA TYR A 165 4.17 -16.86 3.63
C TYR A 165 3.66 -18.26 3.90
N ARG A 166 4.28 -18.97 4.82
CA ARG A 166 3.79 -20.25 5.32
C ARG A 166 3.10 -20.05 6.65
N ASN A 167 1.86 -20.57 6.76
CA ASN A 167 1.11 -20.54 8.01
C ASN A 167 1.79 -21.40 9.09
N SER A 168 1.62 -21.00 10.32
CA SER A 168 1.64 -21.92 11.44
C SER A 168 0.23 -22.39 11.73
N PHE A 169 0.06 -23.64 12.12
CA PHE A 169 -1.21 -24.27 12.37
C PHE A 169 -1.31 -24.70 13.83
N TYR A 170 -2.51 -24.66 14.39
CA TYR A 170 -2.73 -25.09 15.76
C TYR A 170 -4.19 -25.47 15.99
N GLY A 171 -4.43 -26.35 16.92
CA GLY A 171 -5.79 -26.78 17.27
C GLY A 171 -5.83 -27.99 18.16
N THR A 172 -7.03 -28.51 18.32
CA THR A 172 -7.32 -29.68 19.16
C THR A 172 -8.13 -30.70 18.39
N LEU A 173 -7.99 -31.98 18.80
CA LEU A 173 -8.78 -33.10 18.24
C LEU A 173 -9.45 -33.84 19.38
N THR A 174 -10.58 -34.45 19.05
CA THR A 174 -11.34 -35.32 19.98
C THR A 174 -10.96 -36.79 19.88
N ALA A 175 -9.98 -37.13 19.04
CA ALA A 175 -9.43 -38.48 18.88
C ALA A 175 -7.90 -38.40 18.84
N LYS A 176 -7.22 -39.46 19.26
CA LYS A 176 -5.76 -39.62 19.18
C LYS A 176 -5.34 -40.37 17.93
N ASP A 177 -6.29 -40.90 17.19
CA ASP A 177 -6.03 -41.67 15.99
C ASP A 177 -5.55 -40.79 14.84
N GLY A 178 -4.79 -41.41 13.97
CA GLY A 178 -4.28 -40.77 12.77
C GLY A 178 -2.79 -40.46 12.81
N GLU A 179 -2.18 -40.58 11.67
CA GLU A 179 -0.79 -40.27 11.42
C GLU A 179 -0.55 -38.75 11.50
N VAL A 180 0.58 -38.36 12.07
CA VAL A 180 1.01 -36.96 12.08
C VAL A 180 1.60 -36.61 10.71
N ASN A 181 0.75 -36.12 9.81
CA ASN A 181 1.08 -35.82 8.41
C ASN A 181 0.56 -34.43 7.96
N SER A 182 0.76 -34.08 6.70
CA SER A 182 0.33 -32.81 6.10
C SER A 182 -1.17 -32.59 6.26
N ALA A 183 -2.01 -33.60 6.01
CA ALA A 183 -3.44 -33.49 6.07
C ALA A 183 -3.94 -33.16 7.50
N LEU A 184 -3.38 -33.82 8.52
CA LEU A 184 -3.68 -33.54 9.92
C LEU A 184 -3.31 -32.07 10.25
N VAL A 185 -2.11 -31.63 9.91
CA VAL A 185 -1.63 -30.27 10.20
C VAL A 185 -2.51 -29.23 9.52
N ARG A 186 -2.82 -29.41 8.25
CA ARG A 186 -3.65 -28.47 7.49
C ARG A 186 -5.13 -28.48 7.90
N GLY A 187 -5.59 -29.58 8.46
CA GLY A 187 -6.95 -29.73 9.01
C GLY A 187 -7.18 -29.07 10.38
N LEU A 188 -6.13 -28.56 11.04
CA LEU A 188 -6.27 -27.87 12.32
C LEU A 188 -7.08 -26.58 12.17
N SER A 189 -7.90 -26.28 13.18
CA SER A 189 -8.87 -25.18 13.15
C SER A 189 -8.23 -23.79 13.17
N GLY A 190 -7.04 -23.64 13.77
CA GLY A 190 -6.32 -22.38 13.90
C GLY A 190 -5.13 -22.28 12.96
N LYS A 191 -4.91 -21.08 12.42
CA LYS A 191 -3.73 -20.74 11.63
C LYS A 191 -3.28 -19.30 11.86
N SER A 192 -2.00 -19.03 11.67
CA SER A 192 -1.42 -17.71 11.95
C SER A 192 -1.89 -16.59 11.02
N GLY A 193 -2.29 -16.91 9.78
CA GLY A 193 -2.61 -15.92 8.75
C GLY A 193 -1.44 -15.06 8.29
N ARG A 194 -0.22 -15.40 8.72
CA ARG A 194 1.03 -14.69 8.42
C ARG A 194 2.24 -15.56 8.74
N ALA A 195 3.42 -15.17 8.25
CA ALA A 195 4.68 -15.73 8.74
C ALA A 195 4.84 -15.44 10.24
N LEU A 196 5.28 -16.44 11.00
CA LEU A 196 5.73 -16.23 12.37
C LEU A 196 7.24 -15.94 12.40
N ALA A 197 7.69 -15.28 13.46
CA ALA A 197 9.09 -15.03 13.76
C ALA A 197 9.42 -15.56 15.15
N VAL A 198 10.70 -15.70 15.42
CA VAL A 198 11.19 -16.03 16.77
C VAL A 198 10.72 -14.98 17.78
N GLY A 199 10.26 -15.43 18.94
CA GLY A 199 9.66 -14.58 19.98
C GLY A 199 8.16 -14.34 19.79
N ASN A 200 7.57 -14.72 18.64
CA ASN A 200 6.12 -14.67 18.50
C ASN A 200 5.44 -15.69 19.39
N SER A 201 4.28 -15.34 19.89
CA SER A 201 3.42 -16.23 20.66
C SER A 201 2.02 -16.27 20.07
N PHE A 202 1.32 -17.39 20.28
CA PHE A 202 -0.08 -17.58 19.98
C PHE A 202 -0.74 -18.44 21.05
N SER A 203 -2.05 -18.34 21.17
CA SER A 203 -2.82 -19.13 22.15
C SER A 203 -3.64 -20.20 21.46
N ILE A 204 -3.75 -21.35 22.10
CA ILE A 204 -4.60 -22.46 21.68
C ILE A 204 -5.65 -22.64 22.75
N THR A 205 -6.93 -22.48 22.38
CA THR A 205 -8.05 -22.83 23.26
C THR A 205 -8.24 -24.33 23.24
N ILE A 206 -8.28 -24.95 24.40
CA ILE A 206 -8.52 -26.38 24.59
C ILE A 206 -9.96 -26.53 25.06
N PRO A 207 -10.92 -26.89 24.20
CA PRO A 207 -12.30 -27.04 24.58
C PRO A 207 -12.51 -28.31 25.41
N VAL A 208 -13.66 -28.38 26.06
CA VAL A 208 -14.16 -29.63 26.68
C VAL A 208 -14.25 -30.72 25.62
N GLY A 209 -13.84 -31.94 25.96
CA GLY A 209 -13.81 -33.08 25.04
C GLY A 209 -12.56 -33.19 24.17
N ALA A 210 -11.67 -32.20 24.17
CA ALA A 210 -10.39 -32.32 23.49
C ALA A 210 -9.51 -33.39 24.16
N ILE A 211 -8.84 -34.22 23.34
CA ILE A 211 -7.97 -35.30 23.82
C ILE A 211 -6.55 -35.20 23.21
N ARG A 212 -6.39 -34.43 22.12
CA ARG A 212 -5.11 -34.17 21.49
C ARG A 212 -4.97 -32.66 21.20
N VAL A 213 -3.81 -32.11 21.51
CA VAL A 213 -3.43 -30.72 21.15
C VAL A 213 -2.27 -30.78 20.18
N VAL A 214 -2.39 -30.05 19.08
CA VAL A 214 -1.37 -30.01 18.01
C VAL A 214 -1.06 -28.57 17.64
N PHE A 215 0.22 -28.27 17.47
CA PHE A 215 0.66 -27.08 16.78
C PHE A 215 1.86 -27.35 15.89
N ALA A 216 1.96 -26.64 14.78
CA ALA A 216 2.96 -26.85 13.75
C ALA A 216 3.40 -25.51 13.15
N TYR A 217 4.69 -25.37 12.84
CA TYR A 217 5.26 -24.21 12.19
C TYR A 217 6.47 -24.57 11.34
N PRO A 218 6.87 -23.71 10.35
CA PRO A 218 8.00 -24.00 9.47
C PRO A 218 9.28 -24.36 10.23
N ALA A 219 9.95 -25.42 9.81
CA ALA A 219 11.14 -25.96 10.49
C ALA A 219 12.34 -25.00 10.48
N THR A 220 12.28 -23.94 9.65
CA THR A 220 13.29 -22.86 9.62
C THR A 220 13.32 -22.03 10.90
N LEU A 221 12.25 -22.02 11.68
CA LEU A 221 12.23 -21.40 12.99
C LEU A 221 12.89 -22.31 14.03
N ARG A 222 13.37 -21.75 15.14
CA ARG A 222 13.93 -22.52 16.26
C ARG A 222 12.87 -23.45 16.87
N ASP A 223 13.28 -24.33 17.76
CA ASP A 223 12.36 -25.12 18.56
C ASP A 223 11.51 -24.23 19.48
N VAL A 224 10.30 -24.71 19.82
CA VAL A 224 9.41 -24.01 20.73
C VAL A 224 10.15 -23.65 22.03
N ASN A 225 10.07 -22.39 22.43
CA ASN A 225 10.71 -21.90 23.65
C ASN A 225 9.93 -22.32 24.89
N SER A 226 8.62 -22.04 24.92
CA SER A 226 7.75 -22.42 26.04
C SER A 226 6.34 -22.73 25.57
N VAL A 227 5.67 -23.59 26.35
CA VAL A 227 4.22 -23.83 26.28
C VAL A 227 3.66 -23.71 27.69
N GLN A 228 2.88 -22.68 27.93
CA GLN A 228 2.34 -22.39 29.27
C GLN A 228 0.85 -22.71 29.35
N ASP A 229 0.44 -23.41 30.39
CA ASP A 229 -0.96 -23.57 30.77
C ASP A 229 -1.42 -22.30 31.50
N VAL A 230 -2.15 -21.43 30.78
CA VAL A 230 -2.57 -20.13 31.32
C VAL A 230 -3.53 -20.26 32.50
N ASN A 231 -4.40 -21.25 32.48
CA ASN A 231 -5.36 -21.51 33.57
C ASN A 231 -4.70 -22.29 34.72
N GLY A 232 -3.64 -23.05 34.45
CA GLY A 232 -2.83 -23.76 35.43
C GLY A 232 -1.69 -22.93 36.02
N MET A 233 -1.94 -21.68 36.42
CA MET A 233 -0.95 -20.76 37.00
C MET A 233 0.26 -20.51 36.08
N ASN A 234 0.09 -20.53 34.80
CA ASN A 234 1.15 -20.41 33.77
C ASN A 234 2.22 -21.50 33.89
N ALA A 235 1.85 -22.69 34.33
CA ALA A 235 2.77 -23.81 34.44
C ALA A 235 3.39 -24.16 33.08
N GLU A 236 4.69 -24.41 33.05
CA GLU A 236 5.41 -24.83 31.84
C GLU A 236 5.11 -26.30 31.53
N ILE A 237 4.47 -26.57 30.38
CA ILE A 237 4.04 -27.90 29.95
C ILE A 237 4.69 -28.36 28.64
N LYS A 238 5.70 -27.70 28.16
CA LYS A 238 6.41 -28.06 26.93
C LYS A 238 6.84 -29.53 26.87
N SER A 239 7.27 -30.07 27.99
CA SER A 239 7.72 -31.46 28.10
C SER A 239 6.61 -32.51 27.86
N ALA A 240 5.35 -32.11 27.91
CA ALA A 240 4.20 -32.97 27.55
C ALA A 240 4.01 -33.16 26.05
N PHE A 241 4.72 -32.37 25.23
CA PHE A 241 4.61 -32.42 23.77
C PHE A 241 5.70 -33.28 23.16
N THR A 242 5.32 -34.20 22.31
CA THR A 242 6.22 -34.96 21.45
C THR A 242 6.42 -34.17 20.13
N LYS A 243 7.68 -34.03 19.71
CA LYS A 243 8.05 -33.31 18.48
C LYS A 243 8.18 -34.30 17.32
N TYR A 244 7.58 -33.91 16.18
CA TYR A 244 7.69 -34.59 14.90
C TYR A 244 8.26 -33.62 13.85
N THR A 245 8.78 -34.17 12.76
CA THR A 245 9.10 -33.43 11.54
C THR A 245 8.23 -33.96 10.42
N VAL A 246 7.47 -33.07 9.76
CA VAL A 246 6.49 -33.41 8.74
C VAL A 246 6.60 -32.43 7.58
N ASP A 247 6.59 -32.93 6.37
CA ASP A 247 6.50 -32.10 5.19
C ASP A 247 5.04 -31.67 4.95
N VAL A 248 4.77 -30.36 5.09
CA VAL A 248 3.42 -29.77 5.00
C VAL A 248 3.28 -28.98 3.72
N GLU A 249 2.24 -29.26 2.96
CA GLU A 249 1.92 -28.58 1.71
C GLU A 249 1.45 -27.14 1.95
N GLY A 250 1.58 -26.30 0.91
CA GLY A 250 0.94 -24.99 0.86
C GLY A 250 -0.56 -25.10 0.54
N ALA A 251 -1.21 -23.98 0.28
CA ALA A 251 -2.56 -23.96 -0.26
C ALA A 251 -2.59 -24.59 -1.66
N ASN A 252 -3.73 -25.20 -2.05
CA ASN A 252 -3.89 -25.87 -3.36
C ASN A 252 -2.75 -26.84 -3.68
N ASP A 253 -2.40 -27.67 -2.70
CA ASP A 253 -1.39 -28.73 -2.80
C ASP A 253 -0.01 -28.22 -3.28
N TYR A 254 0.31 -26.97 -2.96
CA TYR A 254 1.58 -26.36 -3.31
C TYR A 254 2.73 -27.08 -2.58
N THR A 255 3.89 -27.12 -3.23
CA THR A 255 5.11 -27.81 -2.79
C THR A 255 5.28 -27.81 -1.27
N ALA A 256 5.38 -29.01 -0.70
CA ALA A 256 5.53 -29.20 0.74
C ALA A 256 6.88 -28.63 1.24
N LYS A 257 6.87 -28.18 2.49
CA LYS A 257 8.06 -27.78 3.25
C LYS A 257 8.05 -28.43 4.61
N SER A 258 9.23 -28.63 5.16
CA SER A 258 9.41 -29.24 6.48
C SER A 258 8.87 -28.36 7.59
N TYR A 259 8.09 -28.95 8.47
CA TYR A 259 7.48 -28.35 9.66
C TYR A 259 7.91 -29.10 10.92
N LYS A 260 8.08 -28.36 12.00
CA LYS A 260 8.10 -28.90 13.35
C LYS A 260 6.67 -29.00 13.85
N VAL A 261 6.24 -30.20 14.19
CA VAL A 261 4.89 -30.51 14.69
C VAL A 261 5.01 -30.98 16.13
N TYR A 262 4.30 -30.35 17.02
CA TYR A 262 4.26 -30.70 18.43
C TYR A 262 2.89 -31.25 18.77
N VAL A 263 2.87 -32.42 19.37
CA VAL A 263 1.63 -33.16 19.69
C VAL A 263 1.64 -33.53 21.15
N MET A 264 0.57 -33.20 21.85
CA MET A 264 0.30 -33.66 23.19
C MET A 264 -0.98 -34.49 23.20
N ASP A 265 -0.89 -35.76 23.64
CA ASP A 265 -2.01 -36.65 23.85
C ASP A 265 -2.38 -36.70 25.35
N MET A 266 -3.54 -36.21 25.70
CA MET A 266 -4.04 -36.23 27.07
C MET A 266 -4.53 -37.62 27.44
N ALA A 267 -4.33 -38.08 28.68
CA ALA A 267 -4.81 -39.39 29.15
C ALA A 267 -6.35 -39.53 29.03
N ASN A 268 -7.06 -38.48 29.42
CA ASN A 268 -8.51 -38.35 29.34
C ASN A 268 -8.91 -37.13 28.52
N ALA A 269 -10.16 -37.12 28.06
CA ALA A 269 -10.73 -35.93 27.42
C ALA A 269 -10.75 -34.75 28.41
N ASN A 270 -10.46 -33.56 27.91
CA ASN A 270 -10.45 -32.34 28.70
C ASN A 270 -11.87 -32.08 29.27
N ASP A 271 -11.97 -31.85 30.57
CA ASP A 271 -13.25 -31.69 31.29
C ASP A 271 -13.64 -30.21 31.48
N ALA A 272 -12.69 -29.30 31.34
CA ALA A 272 -12.89 -27.87 31.43
C ALA A 272 -12.17 -27.11 30.31
N SER A 273 -12.72 -25.97 29.85
CA SER A 273 -12.04 -25.16 28.86
C SER A 273 -10.73 -24.58 29.42
N ASN A 274 -9.65 -24.71 28.66
CA ASN A 274 -8.32 -24.28 29.05
C ASN A 274 -7.66 -23.48 27.91
N THR A 275 -6.53 -22.82 28.19
CA THR A 275 -5.77 -22.06 27.18
C THR A 275 -4.28 -22.33 27.34
N TYR A 276 -3.63 -22.74 26.25
CA TYR A 276 -2.19 -22.87 26.20
C TYR A 276 -1.58 -21.73 25.40
N LYS A 277 -0.55 -21.08 25.96
CA LYS A 277 0.23 -20.03 25.27
C LYS A 277 1.54 -20.65 24.78
N VAL A 278 1.71 -20.68 23.49
CA VAL A 278 2.93 -21.17 22.80
C VAL A 278 3.82 -19.98 22.44
N THR A 279 5.13 -20.05 22.75
CA THR A 279 6.14 -19.07 22.36
C THR A 279 7.27 -19.77 21.60
N ILE A 280 7.63 -19.25 20.40
CA ILE A 280 8.68 -19.79 19.52
C ILE A 280 9.99 -19.08 19.73
#